data_c3094edaab5466fe596c523e5c4843ac
#
_entry.id   c3094edaab5466fe596c523e5c4843ac
#
_cell.length_a   1.000
_cell.length_b   1.000
_cell.length_c   1.000
_cell.angle_alpha   90.00
_cell.angle_beta   90.00
_cell.angle_gamma   90.00
#
_symmetry.space_group_name_H-M   'P 1'
#
loop_
_entity.id
_entity.type
_entity.pdbx_description
1 polymer ?
#
loop_
_entity_poly.entity_id
_entity_poly.type
_entity_poly.pdbx_seq_one_letter_code
_entity_poly.pdbx_strand_id
1 'polypeptide(L)'
;ASHGSPKSWAIGSLGRFGNEYSGWFDLQLKQRVYNENGKRVDAVVMMDGNVGQQYSTGWFGDNAGGENYMQFSDMYVTTKGFLPFAPEADFWVGKHGAPKIEIQMLDWKTQRTDAAAGVGLENWKVGPGKIDIALVREDVDDYDRSLQNKQQINTNTIDLRYKDIPLWDKATLMVSGRYVTANESASEKDNQDNNGYYDWKDTWMFGTSLTQKFDKGGFNEFSFLVANNSIASNFGRYAGASPFTTFNGRYYGDHTGGTAVRLTSQGEAYIGDHFIVANAIVYSFGNDIYSYET
;
A
#
# COMPACT_ATOMS: atom_id res chain seq x y z
N ALA A 1 23.57 -11.63 3.36
CA ALA A 1 24.39 -10.40 3.28
C ALA A 1 25.79 -10.78 2.78
N SER A 2 26.27 -10.12 1.75
CA SER A 2 27.62 -10.34 1.23
C SER A 2 28.63 -9.65 2.13
N HIS A 3 29.54 -10.41 2.68
CA HIS A 3 30.61 -9.90 3.53
C HIS A 3 31.50 -8.96 2.71
N GLY A 4 31.60 -7.70 3.11
CA GLY A 4 32.48 -6.72 2.47
C GLY A 4 31.94 -5.97 1.25
N SER A 5 30.70 -6.21 0.86
CA SER A 5 30.07 -5.39 -0.19
C SER A 5 29.49 -4.10 0.38
N PRO A 6 29.59 -2.99 -0.34
CA PRO A 6 28.95 -1.76 0.08
C PRO A 6 27.44 -1.97 0.18
N LYS A 7 26.81 -1.30 1.14
CA LYS A 7 25.37 -1.24 1.30
C LYS A 7 24.76 -0.72 -0.01
N SER A 8 24.03 -1.55 -0.72
CA SER A 8 23.35 -1.17 -1.95
C SER A 8 21.89 -0.94 -1.65
N TRP A 9 21.50 0.32 -1.65
CA TRP A 9 20.10 0.71 -1.63
C TRP A 9 19.68 1.05 -3.05
N ALA A 10 19.06 0.13 -3.70
CA ALA A 10 18.35 0.43 -4.93
C ALA A 10 17.01 1.11 -4.56
N ILE A 11 17.10 2.35 -4.03
CA ILE A 11 15.91 3.12 -3.70
C ILE A 11 15.08 3.28 -4.96
N GLY A 12 13.92 2.63 -4.98
CA GLY A 12 12.95 2.74 -6.03
C GLY A 12 13.17 1.84 -7.24
N SER A 13 14.13 1.00 -7.22
CA SER A 13 14.26 -0.12 -8.15
C SER A 13 13.42 -1.30 -7.63
N LEU A 14 13.52 -2.43 -8.26
CA LEU A 14 12.77 -3.66 -8.06
C LEU A 14 12.86 -4.28 -6.63
N GLY A 15 12.70 -3.48 -5.57
CA GLY A 15 12.70 -3.99 -4.22
C GLY A 15 14.09 -4.28 -3.67
N ARG A 16 14.21 -5.31 -2.85
CA ARG A 16 15.46 -5.68 -2.17
C ARG A 16 16.23 -6.74 -2.94
N PHE A 17 17.55 -6.61 -2.96
CA PHE A 17 18.45 -7.56 -3.66
C PHE A 17 19.26 -8.43 -2.70
N GLY A 18 18.99 -8.37 -1.40
CA GLY A 18 19.66 -9.19 -0.40
C GLY A 18 21.04 -8.70 0.03
N ASN A 19 21.44 -7.49 -0.34
CA ASN A 19 22.70 -6.87 0.07
C ASN A 19 22.55 -5.94 1.27
N GLU A 20 21.36 -5.81 1.79
CA GLU A 20 21.02 -4.95 2.92
C GLU A 20 21.47 -5.62 4.24
N TYR A 21 22.06 -4.82 5.12
CA TYR A 21 22.37 -5.23 6.50
C TYR A 21 21.21 -4.97 7.45
N SER A 22 20.00 -5.17 7.00
CA SER A 22 18.81 -4.97 7.80
C SER A 22 17.89 -6.18 7.75
N GLY A 23 17.16 -6.41 8.82
CA GLY A 23 16.10 -7.38 8.91
C GLY A 23 14.78 -6.65 9.12
N TRP A 24 13.73 -7.17 8.57
CA TRP A 24 12.36 -6.75 8.86
C TRP A 24 11.65 -7.89 9.57
N PHE A 25 10.83 -7.58 10.53
CA PHE A 25 9.97 -8.56 11.19
C PHE A 25 8.53 -8.09 11.24
N ASP A 26 7.62 -9.03 11.18
CA ASP A 26 6.20 -8.85 11.41
C ASP A 26 5.76 -9.84 12.49
N LEU A 27 5.15 -9.34 13.55
CA LEU A 27 4.54 -10.13 14.60
C LEU A 27 3.05 -9.82 14.66
N GLN A 28 2.23 -10.76 14.20
CA GLN A 28 0.79 -10.63 14.27
C GLN A 28 0.22 -11.48 15.41
N LEU A 29 -0.54 -10.84 16.27
CA LEU A 29 -1.33 -11.48 17.30
C LEU A 29 -2.80 -11.36 16.95
N LYS A 30 -3.50 -12.49 16.93
CA LYS A 30 -4.93 -12.56 16.68
C LYS A 30 -5.61 -13.33 17.80
N GLN A 31 -6.57 -12.69 18.44
CA GLN A 31 -7.35 -13.26 19.53
C GLN A 31 -8.82 -13.30 19.13
N ARG A 32 -9.43 -14.50 19.20
CA ARG A 32 -10.88 -14.63 19.11
C ARG A 32 -11.50 -14.27 20.43
N VAL A 33 -12.28 -13.19 20.47
CA VAL A 33 -12.91 -12.69 21.69
C VAL A 33 -14.37 -13.09 21.80
N TYR A 34 -14.99 -13.50 20.70
CA TYR A 34 -16.37 -13.99 20.66
C TYR A 34 -16.56 -15.00 19.52
N ASN A 35 -17.29 -16.09 19.79
CA ASN A 35 -17.62 -17.10 18.77
C ASN A 35 -18.85 -17.90 19.19
N GLU A 36 -20.04 -17.41 18.88
CA GLU A 36 -21.31 -18.08 19.18
C GLU A 36 -22.34 -17.84 18.07
N ASN A 37 -23.21 -18.83 17.84
CA ASN A 37 -24.34 -18.72 16.92
C ASN A 37 -23.98 -18.23 15.50
N GLY A 38 -22.84 -18.69 14.96
CA GLY A 38 -22.36 -18.28 13.63
C GLY A 38 -21.79 -16.86 13.56
N LYS A 39 -21.68 -16.18 14.72
CA LYS A 39 -21.10 -14.85 14.87
C LYS A 39 -19.75 -14.94 15.53
N ARG A 40 -18.78 -14.20 15.04
CA ARG A 40 -17.44 -14.14 15.64
C ARG A 40 -16.89 -12.72 15.66
N VAL A 41 -16.03 -12.45 16.62
CA VAL A 41 -15.25 -11.22 16.76
C VAL A 41 -13.81 -11.59 17.02
N ASP A 42 -12.90 -11.07 16.22
CA ASP A 42 -11.46 -11.24 16.35
C ASP A 42 -10.80 -9.87 16.59
N ALA A 43 -9.91 -9.79 17.57
CA ALA A 43 -9.02 -8.66 17.77
C ALA A 43 -7.66 -8.97 17.15
N VAL A 44 -7.11 -8.05 16.38
CA VAL A 44 -5.86 -8.22 15.65
C VAL A 44 -4.91 -7.06 15.95
N VAL A 45 -3.68 -7.40 16.29
CA VAL A 45 -2.59 -6.44 16.44
C VAL A 45 -1.39 -6.97 15.67
N MET A 46 -0.81 -6.15 14.83
CA MET A 46 0.46 -6.45 14.16
C MET A 46 1.49 -5.39 14.53
N MET A 47 2.61 -5.85 15.01
CA MET A 47 3.81 -5.07 15.22
C MET A 47 4.81 -5.43 14.14
N ASP A 48 5.37 -4.44 13.52
CA ASP A 48 6.45 -4.61 12.56
C ASP A 48 7.62 -3.68 12.85
N GLY A 49 8.75 -3.98 12.27
CA GLY A 49 9.90 -3.14 12.47
C GLY A 49 11.12 -3.53 11.68
N ASN A 50 12.04 -2.59 11.62
CA ASN A 50 13.35 -2.79 11.03
C ASN A 50 14.40 -3.01 12.13
N VAL A 51 15.23 -4.00 11.94
CA VAL A 51 16.37 -4.31 12.82
C VAL A 51 17.64 -4.15 12.03
N GLY A 52 18.45 -3.15 12.39
CA GLY A 52 19.80 -2.99 11.87
C GLY A 52 20.68 -4.13 12.38
N GLN A 53 21.37 -4.80 11.48
CA GLN A 53 22.30 -5.89 11.82
C GLN A 53 23.71 -5.39 12.15
N GLN A 54 23.96 -4.13 11.89
CA GLN A 54 25.25 -3.51 12.04
C GLN A 54 25.24 -2.56 13.26
N TYR A 55 25.89 -2.95 14.33
CA TYR A 55 26.08 -2.13 15.55
C TYR A 55 24.81 -1.76 16.33
N SER A 56 23.80 -2.59 16.31
CA SER A 56 22.63 -2.36 17.13
C SER A 56 22.94 -2.55 18.61
N THR A 57 23.12 -1.46 19.32
CA THR A 57 23.22 -1.43 20.80
C THR A 57 21.95 -0.94 21.47
N GLY A 58 20.99 -0.49 20.67
CA GLY A 58 19.76 0.13 21.15
C GLY A 58 18.56 -0.80 21.15
N TRP A 59 17.59 -0.45 21.96
CA TRP A 59 16.24 -1.00 21.92
C TRP A 59 15.48 -0.46 20.71
N PHE A 60 14.39 -1.14 20.35
CA PHE A 60 13.42 -0.60 19.40
C PHE A 60 13.02 0.82 19.78
N GLY A 61 13.14 1.76 18.85
CA GLY A 61 12.86 3.16 19.09
C GLY A 61 14.09 4.03 19.39
N ASP A 62 15.27 3.48 19.48
CA ASP A 62 16.49 4.27 19.48
C ASP A 62 16.75 4.81 18.08
N ASN A 63 16.54 6.12 17.91
CA ASN A 63 16.68 6.83 16.64
C ASN A 63 18.12 7.18 16.28
N ALA A 64 19.11 6.68 16.99
CA ALA A 64 20.51 6.88 16.67
C ALA A 64 20.87 6.18 15.35
N GLY A 65 20.50 6.79 14.24
CA GLY A 65 20.76 6.32 12.89
C GLY A 65 19.56 5.75 12.14
N GLY A 66 18.36 5.69 12.72
CA GLY A 66 17.11 5.25 12.05
C GLY A 66 17.09 3.77 11.66
N GLU A 67 17.97 2.95 12.22
CA GLU A 67 18.10 1.55 11.81
C GLU A 67 17.21 0.59 12.60
N ASN A 68 16.82 0.95 13.82
CA ASN A 68 15.95 0.14 14.66
C ASN A 68 14.67 0.88 14.98
N TYR A 69 13.56 0.40 14.53
CA TYR A 69 12.26 0.91 14.93
C TYR A 69 11.23 -0.20 14.97
N MET A 70 10.20 0.01 15.76
CA MET A 70 9.04 -0.83 15.86
C MET A 70 7.79 0.03 15.84
N GLN A 71 6.77 -0.42 15.14
CA GLN A 71 5.49 0.26 15.04
C GLN A 71 4.32 -0.73 15.10
N PHE A 72 3.14 -0.21 15.43
CA PHE A 72 1.90 -0.95 15.19
C PHE A 72 1.43 -0.69 13.75
N SER A 73 1.60 -1.67 12.90
CA SER A 73 1.16 -1.59 11.51
C SER A 73 -0.34 -1.84 11.36
N ASP A 74 -0.89 -2.83 12.07
CA ASP A 74 -2.33 -3.08 12.14
C ASP A 74 -2.80 -3.13 13.60
N MET A 75 -3.97 -2.56 13.85
CA MET A 75 -4.65 -2.63 15.14
C MET A 75 -6.15 -2.48 14.91
N TYR A 76 -6.86 -3.58 14.81
CA TYR A 76 -8.28 -3.54 14.48
C TYR A 76 -9.06 -4.70 15.09
N VAL A 77 -10.37 -4.52 15.10
CA VAL A 77 -11.34 -5.57 15.43
C VAL A 77 -12.09 -5.90 14.15
N THR A 78 -12.25 -7.18 13.87
CA THR A 78 -13.04 -7.67 12.73
C THR A 78 -14.14 -8.61 13.20
N THR A 79 -15.29 -8.53 12.56
CA THR A 79 -16.48 -9.30 12.90
C THR A 79 -17.02 -10.04 11.70
N LYS A 80 -17.61 -11.22 11.91
CA LYS A 80 -18.31 -11.98 10.88
C LYS A 80 -19.66 -12.44 11.41
N GLY A 81 -20.68 -12.47 10.54
CA GLY A 81 -22.01 -12.99 10.85
C GLY A 81 -22.96 -11.97 11.49
N PHE A 82 -22.56 -10.71 11.66
CA PHE A 82 -23.40 -9.67 12.27
C PHE A 82 -24.24 -8.87 11.26
N LEU A 83 -23.91 -8.96 9.99
CA LEU A 83 -24.61 -8.23 8.94
C LEU A 83 -25.59 -9.16 8.22
N PRO A 84 -26.92 -8.99 8.38
CA PRO A 84 -27.90 -9.90 7.79
C PRO A 84 -27.83 -9.96 6.25
N PHE A 85 -27.46 -8.85 5.60
CA PHE A 85 -27.31 -8.77 4.14
C PHE A 85 -25.98 -9.36 3.63
N ALA A 86 -25.02 -9.57 4.51
CA ALA A 86 -23.68 -10.07 4.19
C ALA A 86 -23.13 -10.94 5.34
N PRO A 87 -23.72 -12.11 5.60
CA PRO A 87 -23.37 -12.94 6.79
C PRO A 87 -21.96 -13.50 6.72
N GLU A 88 -21.38 -13.62 5.54
CA GLU A 88 -20.01 -14.10 5.30
C GLU A 88 -18.96 -12.99 5.27
N ALA A 89 -19.38 -11.72 5.23
CA ALA A 89 -18.49 -10.59 5.16
C ALA A 89 -17.83 -10.28 6.50
N ASP A 90 -16.63 -9.75 6.44
CA ASP A 90 -15.88 -9.27 7.59
C ASP A 90 -16.05 -7.74 7.70
N PHE A 91 -16.68 -7.27 8.77
CA PHE A 91 -16.74 -5.86 9.10
C PHE A 91 -15.65 -5.52 10.12
N TRP A 92 -14.81 -4.53 9.81
CA TRP A 92 -13.69 -4.16 10.66
C TRP A 92 -13.72 -2.68 11.05
N VAL A 93 -13.12 -2.40 12.20
CA VAL A 93 -12.91 -1.05 12.74
C VAL A 93 -11.52 -0.98 13.34
N GLY A 94 -10.78 0.08 13.05
CA GLY A 94 -9.45 0.32 13.59
C GLY A 94 -8.45 0.72 12.52
N LYS A 95 -7.18 0.40 12.73
CA LYS A 95 -6.09 0.62 11.77
C LYS A 95 -5.86 -0.67 10.99
N HIS A 96 -6.15 -0.64 9.70
CA HIS A 96 -6.05 -1.81 8.83
C HIS A 96 -5.74 -1.42 7.39
N GLY A 97 -4.92 -2.23 6.73
CA GLY A 97 -4.55 -2.04 5.33
C GLY A 97 -5.31 -2.97 4.38
N ALA A 98 -5.50 -2.54 3.15
CA ALA A 98 -6.08 -3.38 2.11
C ALA A 98 -5.15 -4.57 1.80
N PRO A 99 -5.71 -5.76 1.46
CA PRO A 99 -4.93 -6.92 1.05
C PRO A 99 -4.02 -6.60 -0.14
N LYS A 100 -2.81 -7.14 -0.11
CA LYS A 100 -1.78 -6.90 -1.12
C LYS A 100 -1.36 -8.20 -1.77
N ILE A 101 -1.09 -8.17 -3.08
CA ILE A 101 -0.39 -9.22 -3.80
C ILE A 101 1.09 -8.85 -3.84
N GLU A 102 1.93 -9.70 -3.31
CA GLU A 102 3.34 -9.40 -3.10
C GLU A 102 4.25 -10.51 -3.64
N ILE A 103 5.34 -10.11 -4.29
CA ILE A 103 6.49 -10.97 -4.54
C ILE A 103 7.47 -10.76 -3.39
N GLN A 104 7.50 -11.69 -2.47
CA GLN A 104 8.30 -11.61 -1.23
C GLN A 104 9.79 -11.39 -1.51
N MET A 105 10.34 -12.12 -2.46
CA MET A 105 11.77 -12.07 -2.80
C MET A 105 12.21 -10.69 -3.28
N LEU A 106 11.32 -9.96 -3.97
CA LEU A 106 11.60 -8.63 -4.51
C LEU A 106 11.03 -7.49 -3.64
N ASP A 107 10.29 -7.80 -2.58
CA ASP A 107 9.52 -6.83 -1.79
C ASP A 107 8.67 -5.92 -2.70
N TRP A 108 8.03 -6.55 -3.69
CA TRP A 108 7.30 -5.87 -4.75
C TRP A 108 5.81 -6.05 -4.65
N LYS A 109 5.07 -4.98 -4.84
CA LYS A 109 3.59 -4.96 -4.81
C LYS A 109 3.06 -4.08 -5.94
N THR A 110 2.05 -4.54 -6.66
CA THR A 110 1.41 -3.73 -7.73
C THR A 110 0.67 -2.54 -7.17
N GLN A 111 -0.05 -2.73 -6.08
CA GLN A 111 -0.72 -1.66 -5.34
C GLN A 111 -0.28 -1.71 -3.89
N ARG A 112 0.34 -0.66 -3.42
CA ARG A 112 0.73 -0.51 -2.03
C ARG A 112 -0.18 0.50 -1.33
N THR A 113 -0.88 0.04 -0.31
CA THR A 113 -1.64 0.87 0.62
C THR A 113 -1.08 0.64 2.01
N ASP A 114 -0.84 1.70 2.76
CA ASP A 114 -0.50 1.58 4.16
C ASP A 114 -1.77 1.36 4.99
N ALA A 115 -1.61 0.81 6.19
CA ALA A 115 -2.72 0.68 7.12
C ALA A 115 -3.15 2.06 7.60
N ALA A 116 -4.46 2.30 7.57
CA ALA A 116 -5.06 3.56 7.94
C ALA A 116 -6.22 3.35 8.93
N ALA A 117 -6.49 4.36 9.73
CA ALA A 117 -7.58 4.30 10.71
C ALA A 117 -8.94 4.50 10.04
N GLY A 118 -9.87 3.61 10.31
CA GLY A 118 -11.20 3.71 9.70
C GLY A 118 -12.08 2.49 9.95
N VAL A 119 -12.95 2.28 9.00
CA VAL A 119 -13.92 1.17 8.98
C VAL A 119 -13.95 0.56 7.60
N GLY A 120 -14.30 -0.71 7.52
CA GLY A 120 -14.45 -1.35 6.23
C GLY A 120 -15.24 -2.64 6.28
N LEU A 121 -15.58 -3.10 5.11
CA LEU A 121 -16.24 -4.36 4.84
C LEU A 121 -15.39 -5.13 3.84
N GLU A 122 -15.08 -6.38 4.14
CA GLU A 122 -14.29 -7.25 3.29
C GLU A 122 -15.04 -8.54 2.98
N ASN A 123 -14.78 -9.09 1.81
CA ASN A 123 -15.31 -10.39 1.38
C ASN A 123 -16.85 -10.46 1.32
N TRP A 124 -17.51 -9.35 1.02
CA TRP A 124 -18.94 -9.36 0.76
C TRP A 124 -19.24 -9.97 -0.60
N LYS A 125 -19.87 -11.14 -0.59
CA LYS A 125 -20.22 -11.86 -1.82
C LYS A 125 -21.33 -11.13 -2.58
N VAL A 126 -21.00 -10.72 -3.80
CA VAL A 126 -21.94 -10.06 -4.73
C VAL A 126 -21.73 -10.65 -6.13
N GLY A 127 -22.71 -11.34 -6.66
CA GLY A 127 -22.59 -12.01 -7.95
C GLY A 127 -21.42 -13.00 -7.97
N PRO A 128 -20.58 -13.00 -9.04
CA PRO A 128 -19.48 -13.94 -9.17
C PRO A 128 -18.26 -13.63 -8.30
N GLY A 129 -18.19 -12.42 -7.73
CA GLY A 129 -17.04 -11.94 -7.00
C GLY A 129 -17.37 -11.47 -5.58
N LYS A 130 -16.44 -10.74 -5.00
CA LYS A 130 -16.54 -10.19 -3.64
C LYS A 130 -16.20 -8.71 -3.64
N ILE A 131 -16.92 -7.94 -2.83
CA ILE A 131 -16.68 -6.52 -2.65
C ILE A 131 -15.94 -6.29 -1.33
N ASP A 132 -14.89 -5.46 -1.40
CA ASP A 132 -14.26 -4.81 -0.27
C ASP A 132 -14.49 -3.31 -0.37
N ILE A 133 -14.88 -2.69 0.76
CA ILE A 133 -15.06 -1.24 0.88
C ILE A 133 -14.31 -0.78 2.12
N ALA A 134 -13.54 0.28 2.03
CA ALA A 134 -12.88 0.90 3.16
C ALA A 134 -13.10 2.41 3.14
N LEU A 135 -13.41 2.97 4.30
CA LEU A 135 -13.46 4.40 4.58
C LEU A 135 -12.40 4.69 5.64
N VAL A 136 -11.32 5.33 5.24
CA VAL A 136 -10.14 5.49 6.10
C VAL A 136 -9.63 6.92 6.08
N ARG A 137 -8.90 7.26 7.13
CA ARG A 137 -8.16 8.51 7.26
C ARG A 137 -6.67 8.21 7.25
N GLU A 138 -5.95 8.93 6.42
CA GLU A 138 -4.50 8.84 6.28
C GLU A 138 -3.91 10.23 6.50
N ASP A 139 -2.72 10.28 7.09
CA ASP A 139 -1.95 11.51 7.18
C ASP A 139 -0.97 11.57 6.02
N VAL A 140 -0.86 12.72 5.38
CA VAL A 140 0.09 12.96 4.30
C VAL A 140 1.00 14.14 4.66
N ASP A 141 2.25 14.03 4.25
CA ASP A 141 3.20 15.12 4.39
C ASP A 141 3.02 16.13 3.24
N ASP A 142 2.64 17.33 3.58
CA ASP A 142 2.59 18.47 2.68
C ASP A 142 3.81 19.38 2.93
N TYR A 143 4.55 19.69 1.88
CA TYR A 143 5.81 20.43 1.95
C TYR A 143 5.63 21.87 1.48
N ASP A 144 6.47 22.75 2.02
CA ASP A 144 6.66 24.07 1.45
C ASP A 144 7.49 24.01 0.15
N ARG A 145 7.50 25.10 -0.63
CA ARG A 145 8.23 25.18 -1.91
C ARG A 145 9.74 25.05 -1.76
N SER A 146 10.27 25.32 -0.58
CA SER A 146 11.70 25.10 -0.28
C SER A 146 12.02 23.62 0.00
N LEU A 147 11.00 22.80 0.25
CA LEU A 147 11.10 21.40 0.66
C LEU A 147 11.83 21.18 1.99
N GLN A 148 11.95 22.21 2.79
CA GLN A 148 12.62 22.16 4.09
C GLN A 148 11.62 21.97 5.24
N ASN A 149 10.43 22.52 5.10
CA ASN A 149 9.39 22.42 6.10
C ASN A 149 8.25 21.55 5.60
N LYS A 150 7.57 20.90 6.53
CA LYS A 150 6.39 20.10 6.24
C LYS A 150 5.33 20.26 7.31
N GLN A 151 4.09 20.11 6.89
CA GLN A 151 2.95 19.92 7.77
C GLN A 151 2.29 18.57 7.45
N GLN A 152 1.52 18.03 8.37
CA GLN A 152 0.74 16.85 8.13
C GLN A 152 -0.71 17.22 7.90
N ILE A 153 -1.25 16.79 6.77
CA ILE A 153 -2.65 16.98 6.40
C ILE A 153 -3.39 15.65 6.53
N ASN A 154 -4.52 15.67 7.23
CA ASN A 154 -5.42 14.53 7.24
C ASN A 154 -6.14 14.42 5.89
N THR A 155 -6.32 13.20 5.42
CA THR A 155 -7.13 12.90 4.24
C THR A 155 -8.26 11.96 4.58
N ASN A 156 -9.34 12.04 3.82
CA ASN A 156 -10.40 11.05 3.82
C ASN A 156 -10.31 10.23 2.54
N THR A 157 -10.30 8.92 2.69
CA THR A 157 -10.15 7.99 1.58
C THR A 157 -11.32 7.03 1.52
N ILE A 158 -11.85 6.83 0.32
CA ILE A 158 -12.69 5.68 -0.01
C ILE A 158 -11.90 4.75 -0.94
N ASP A 159 -11.84 3.47 -0.58
CA ASP A 159 -11.26 2.40 -1.39
C ASP A 159 -12.35 1.37 -1.67
N LEU A 160 -12.53 1.02 -2.93
CA LEU A 160 -13.52 0.05 -3.38
C LEU A 160 -12.86 -0.97 -4.28
N ARG A 161 -13.07 -2.26 -3.99
CA ARG A 161 -12.55 -3.37 -4.79
C ARG A 161 -13.66 -4.39 -5.05
N TYR A 162 -13.76 -4.82 -6.32
CA TYR A 162 -14.55 -5.97 -6.70
C TYR A 162 -13.57 -7.04 -7.19
N LYS A 163 -13.38 -8.07 -6.39
CA LYS A 163 -12.30 -9.06 -6.53
C LYS A 163 -12.81 -10.48 -6.65
N ASP A 164 -11.87 -11.40 -6.90
CA ASP A 164 -12.11 -12.84 -7.00
C ASP A 164 -13.17 -13.19 -8.06
N ILE A 165 -13.28 -12.39 -9.11
CA ILE A 165 -14.18 -12.65 -10.23
C ILE A 165 -13.54 -13.76 -11.07
N PRO A 166 -14.12 -14.96 -11.14
CA PRO A 166 -13.55 -16.04 -11.92
C PRO A 166 -13.66 -15.76 -13.43
N LEU A 167 -12.59 -15.99 -14.17
CA LEU A 167 -12.53 -15.83 -15.62
C LEU A 167 -12.47 -17.20 -16.31
N TRP A 168 -11.37 -17.92 -16.09
CA TRP A 168 -11.13 -19.28 -16.53
C TRP A 168 -10.38 -20.03 -15.44
N ASP A 169 -9.93 -21.25 -15.70
CA ASP A 169 -9.28 -22.06 -14.69
C ASP A 169 -8.10 -21.33 -14.05
N LYS A 170 -8.13 -21.20 -12.72
CA LYS A 170 -7.13 -20.54 -11.87
C LYS A 170 -6.87 -19.07 -12.19
N ALA A 171 -7.75 -18.43 -12.95
CA ALA A 171 -7.66 -17.00 -13.27
C ALA A 171 -8.79 -16.21 -12.59
N THR A 172 -8.42 -15.10 -11.98
CA THR A 172 -9.35 -14.17 -11.36
C THR A 172 -9.11 -12.74 -11.81
N LEU A 173 -10.17 -11.96 -11.84
CA LEU A 173 -10.14 -10.52 -12.11
C LEU A 173 -10.47 -9.74 -10.85
N MET A 174 -9.78 -8.62 -10.66
CA MET A 174 -10.13 -7.58 -9.70
C MET A 174 -10.27 -6.25 -10.43
N VAL A 175 -11.28 -5.48 -10.04
CA VAL A 175 -11.47 -4.08 -10.42
C VAL A 175 -11.43 -3.25 -9.15
N SER A 176 -10.72 -2.15 -9.15
CA SER A 176 -10.54 -1.31 -7.97
C SER A 176 -10.66 0.17 -8.29
N GLY A 177 -11.12 0.92 -7.33
CA GLY A 177 -11.19 2.37 -7.37
C GLY A 177 -10.81 2.97 -6.03
N ARG A 178 -10.14 4.12 -6.05
CA ARG A 178 -9.74 4.85 -4.85
C ARG A 178 -9.90 6.34 -5.08
N TYR A 179 -10.44 7.03 -4.10
CA TYR A 179 -10.55 8.49 -4.09
C TYR A 179 -10.06 9.02 -2.76
N VAL A 180 -9.20 10.02 -2.81
CA VAL A 180 -8.59 10.66 -1.65
C VAL A 180 -8.82 12.16 -1.72
N THR A 181 -9.40 12.70 -0.66
CA THR A 181 -9.66 14.14 -0.51
C THR A 181 -9.04 14.67 0.77
N ALA A 182 -8.56 15.90 0.73
CA ALA A 182 -8.00 16.55 1.89
C ALA A 182 -9.05 16.87 2.96
N ASN A 183 -8.63 16.83 4.19
CA ASN A 183 -9.39 17.28 5.36
C ASN A 183 -8.53 18.25 6.17
N GLU A 184 -8.23 19.38 5.57
CA GLU A 184 -7.33 20.39 6.08
C GLU A 184 -7.97 21.20 7.22
N SER A 185 -7.17 21.52 8.21
CA SER A 185 -7.52 22.52 9.20
C SER A 185 -7.34 23.95 8.65
N ALA A 186 -7.92 24.93 9.31
CA ALA A 186 -7.78 26.31 8.89
C ALA A 186 -6.30 26.79 8.88
N SER A 187 -5.48 26.29 9.80
CA SER A 187 -4.05 26.65 9.85
C SER A 187 -3.24 25.98 8.72
N GLU A 188 -3.57 24.76 8.34
CA GLU A 188 -2.91 24.07 7.23
C GLU A 188 -3.23 24.76 5.91
N LYS A 189 -4.49 25.18 5.75
CA LYS A 189 -4.91 25.92 4.57
C LYS A 189 -4.28 27.32 4.53
N ASP A 190 -4.16 28.00 5.66
CA ASP A 190 -3.45 29.29 5.73
C ASP A 190 -1.96 29.14 5.34
N ASN A 191 -1.33 28.04 5.72
CA ASN A 191 0.03 27.75 5.29
C ASN A 191 0.15 27.56 3.78
N GLN A 192 -0.83 26.96 3.14
CA GLN A 192 -0.88 26.82 1.69
C GLN A 192 -1.12 28.17 1.02
N ASP A 193 -2.09 28.95 1.49
CA ASP A 193 -2.48 30.22 0.90
C ASP A 193 -1.41 31.32 1.09
N ASN A 194 -0.72 31.35 2.25
CA ASN A 194 0.08 32.49 2.66
C ASN A 194 1.56 32.17 3.00
N ASN A 195 1.90 30.92 3.27
CA ASN A 195 3.23 30.52 3.78
C ASN A 195 4.02 29.63 2.80
N GLY A 196 3.57 29.54 1.56
CA GLY A 196 4.32 28.88 0.49
C GLY A 196 4.31 27.37 0.53
N TYR A 197 3.38 26.76 1.25
CA TYR A 197 3.13 25.33 1.13
C TYR A 197 2.39 25.01 -0.17
N TYR A 198 2.54 23.79 -0.65
CA TYR A 198 1.82 23.35 -1.86
C TYR A 198 0.35 23.07 -1.53
N ASP A 199 -0.54 23.43 -2.45
CA ASP A 199 -1.96 23.11 -2.33
C ASP A 199 -2.20 21.61 -2.54
N TRP A 200 -3.01 21.02 -1.66
CA TRP A 200 -3.49 19.67 -1.88
C TRP A 200 -4.48 19.64 -3.05
N LYS A 201 -4.37 18.60 -3.87
CA LYS A 201 -5.35 18.28 -4.91
C LYS A 201 -5.92 16.90 -4.67
N ASP A 202 -7.23 16.80 -4.71
CA ASP A 202 -7.92 15.53 -4.65
C ASP A 202 -7.40 14.59 -5.74
N THR A 203 -7.33 13.32 -5.42
CA THR A 203 -6.75 12.32 -6.30
C THR A 203 -7.61 11.08 -6.37
N TRP A 204 -7.69 10.50 -7.54
CA TRP A 204 -8.37 9.24 -7.77
C TRP A 204 -7.45 8.25 -8.48
N MET A 205 -7.75 6.98 -8.30
CA MET A 205 -7.14 5.87 -9.03
C MET A 205 -8.23 4.89 -9.44
N PHE A 206 -8.09 4.36 -10.65
CA PHE A 206 -8.83 3.20 -11.12
C PHE A 206 -7.84 2.12 -11.52
N GLY A 207 -8.14 0.87 -11.19
CA GLY A 207 -7.28 -0.25 -11.48
C GLY A 207 -8.04 -1.51 -11.87
N THR A 208 -7.37 -2.34 -12.64
CA THR A 208 -7.80 -3.71 -12.91
C THR A 208 -6.60 -4.63 -12.87
N SER A 209 -6.78 -5.83 -12.32
CA SER A 209 -5.73 -6.84 -12.20
C SER A 209 -6.29 -8.21 -12.56
N LEU A 210 -5.58 -8.90 -13.43
CA LEU A 210 -5.82 -10.29 -13.76
C LEU A 210 -4.72 -11.14 -13.10
N THR A 211 -5.10 -12.09 -12.27
CA THR A 211 -4.17 -13.01 -11.61
C THR A 211 -4.39 -14.42 -12.14
N GLN A 212 -3.35 -15.00 -12.73
CA GLN A 212 -3.29 -16.38 -13.15
C GLN A 212 -2.42 -17.17 -12.18
N LYS A 213 -2.98 -18.19 -11.55
CA LYS A 213 -2.22 -19.15 -10.75
C LYS A 213 -1.73 -20.31 -11.62
N PHE A 214 -0.60 -20.90 -11.26
CA PHE A 214 0.02 -22.00 -11.99
C PHE A 214 -0.18 -23.34 -11.27
N ASP A 215 -0.26 -24.45 -12.02
CA ASP A 215 -0.49 -25.78 -11.47
C ASP A 215 0.61 -26.25 -10.52
N LYS A 216 1.85 -25.90 -10.83
CA LYS A 216 3.04 -26.26 -10.04
C LYS A 216 3.35 -25.29 -8.90
N GLY A 217 2.48 -24.31 -8.67
CA GLY A 217 2.68 -23.25 -7.70
C GLY A 217 3.20 -21.97 -8.32
N GLY A 218 2.86 -20.85 -7.66
CA GLY A 218 3.13 -19.53 -8.16
C GLY A 218 1.95 -18.90 -8.89
N PHE A 219 2.18 -17.71 -9.39
CA PHE A 219 1.17 -16.89 -10.06
C PHE A 219 1.83 -15.87 -10.98
N ASN A 220 1.05 -15.28 -11.88
CA ASN A 220 1.36 -14.01 -12.51
C ASN A 220 0.17 -13.06 -12.43
N GLU A 221 0.43 -11.80 -12.06
CA GLU A 221 -0.54 -10.72 -12.04
C GLU A 221 -0.23 -9.75 -13.17
N PHE A 222 -1.23 -9.47 -13.99
CA PHE A 222 -1.20 -8.41 -14.99
C PHE A 222 -2.10 -7.29 -14.51
N SER A 223 -1.57 -6.08 -14.38
CA SER A 223 -2.35 -4.95 -13.92
C SER A 223 -2.27 -3.73 -14.81
N PHE A 224 -3.37 -3.01 -14.83
CA PHE A 224 -3.51 -1.69 -15.42
C PHE A 224 -4.01 -0.74 -14.34
N LEU A 225 -3.28 0.35 -14.12
CA LEU A 225 -3.66 1.41 -13.19
C LEU A 225 -3.67 2.74 -13.93
N VAL A 226 -4.66 3.56 -13.64
CA VAL A 226 -4.73 4.96 -14.07
C VAL A 226 -5.08 5.83 -12.87
N ALA A 227 -4.41 6.96 -12.74
CA ALA A 227 -4.62 7.88 -11.63
C ALA A 227 -4.37 9.32 -12.07
N ASN A 228 -4.86 10.26 -11.27
CA ASN A 228 -4.53 11.66 -11.42
C ASN A 228 -3.78 12.20 -10.18
N ASN A 229 -3.27 13.41 -10.30
CA ASN A 229 -2.66 14.21 -9.23
C ASN A 229 -1.62 13.42 -8.38
N SER A 230 -1.74 13.40 -7.08
CA SER A 230 -0.72 12.83 -6.18
C SER A 230 -0.52 11.32 -6.36
N ILE A 231 -1.57 10.54 -6.60
CA ILE A 231 -1.40 9.11 -6.91
C ILE A 231 -0.68 8.93 -8.24
N ALA A 232 -1.02 9.73 -9.27
CA ALA A 232 -0.34 9.69 -10.57
C ALA A 232 1.15 10.00 -10.45
N SER A 233 1.53 10.96 -9.62
CA SER A 233 2.93 11.31 -9.41
C SER A 233 3.76 10.15 -8.83
N ASN A 234 3.14 9.25 -8.08
CA ASN A 234 3.80 8.04 -7.59
C ASN A 234 4.09 7.03 -8.69
N PHE A 235 3.32 7.04 -9.77
CA PHE A 235 3.55 6.12 -10.90
C PHE A 235 4.81 6.46 -11.69
N GLY A 236 5.16 7.74 -11.76
CA GLY A 236 6.32 8.25 -12.49
C GLY A 236 7.63 8.21 -11.70
N ARG A 237 7.58 8.01 -10.39
CA ARG A 237 8.81 7.94 -9.59
C ARG A 237 9.58 6.66 -9.93
N TYR A 238 10.91 6.77 -9.93
CA TYR A 238 11.77 5.59 -10.05
C TYR A 238 11.66 4.68 -8.81
N ALA A 239 11.20 5.24 -7.71
CA ALA A 239 10.69 4.47 -6.58
C ALA A 239 9.40 3.73 -6.95
N GLY A 240 9.03 3.81 -8.18
CA GLY A 240 7.81 3.26 -8.69
C GLY A 240 7.76 1.75 -8.82
N ALA A 241 8.70 1.04 -8.28
CA ALA A 241 8.61 -0.40 -8.20
C ALA A 241 7.34 -0.84 -7.45
N SER A 242 7.03 -0.23 -6.33
CA SER A 242 5.80 -0.48 -5.58
C SER A 242 5.04 0.83 -5.41
N PRO A 243 4.18 1.20 -6.36
CA PRO A 243 3.51 2.48 -6.29
C PRO A 243 2.57 2.52 -5.10
N PHE A 244 2.74 3.54 -4.29
CA PHE A 244 1.72 3.84 -3.30
C PHE A 244 0.45 4.27 -4.02
N THR A 245 -0.64 3.66 -3.65
CA THR A 245 -1.98 4.07 -4.04
C THR A 245 -2.61 4.99 -2.99
N THR A 246 -1.91 5.18 -1.89
CA THR A 246 -2.06 6.28 -0.98
C THR A 246 -1.00 7.33 -1.29
N PHE A 247 -1.27 8.58 -0.96
CA PHE A 247 -0.19 9.55 -0.97
C PHE A 247 0.77 9.24 0.18
N ASN A 248 2.00 8.96 -0.17
CA ASN A 248 3.06 8.78 0.79
C ASN A 248 4.30 9.52 0.31
N GLY A 249 4.70 10.54 1.03
CA GLY A 249 5.84 11.36 0.72
C GLY A 249 5.45 12.77 0.29
N ARG A 250 6.27 13.35 -0.56
CA ARG A 250 6.17 14.76 -0.94
C ARG A 250 5.06 14.98 -1.95
N TYR A 251 4.15 15.87 -1.64
CA TYR A 251 3.12 16.35 -2.54
C TYR A 251 3.49 17.75 -3.05
N TYR A 252 3.38 17.92 -4.34
CA TYR A 252 3.73 19.15 -5.04
C TYR A 252 2.52 19.61 -5.87
N GLY A 253 1.45 19.96 -5.15
CA GLY A 253 0.11 20.12 -5.69
C GLY A 253 -0.02 21.01 -6.90
N ASP A 254 0.60 22.15 -6.91
CA ASP A 254 0.48 23.13 -8.00
C ASP A 254 0.99 22.60 -9.34
N HIS A 255 1.91 21.65 -9.31
CA HIS A 255 2.61 21.15 -10.47
C HIS A 255 2.20 19.72 -10.89
N THR A 256 1.27 19.11 -10.16
CA THR A 256 0.86 17.73 -10.38
C THR A 256 -0.61 17.60 -10.75
N GLY A 257 -1.04 18.34 -11.74
CA GLY A 257 -2.42 18.29 -12.27
C GLY A 257 -2.64 17.17 -13.31
N GLY A 258 -1.67 16.31 -13.53
CA GLY A 258 -1.66 15.37 -14.64
C GLY A 258 -2.31 14.02 -14.34
N THR A 259 -2.28 13.19 -15.39
CA THR A 259 -2.77 11.80 -15.33
C THR A 259 -1.62 10.87 -15.69
N ALA A 260 -1.52 9.76 -15.00
CA ALA A 260 -0.56 8.71 -15.32
C ALA A 260 -1.22 7.34 -15.46
N VAL A 261 -0.59 6.52 -16.29
CA VAL A 261 -0.98 5.12 -16.51
C VAL A 261 0.20 4.23 -16.16
N ARG A 262 -0.08 3.09 -15.57
CA ARG A 262 0.91 2.09 -15.24
C ARG A 262 0.44 0.70 -15.62
N LEU A 263 1.28 0.00 -16.35
CA LEU A 263 1.12 -1.40 -16.70
C LEU A 263 2.16 -2.22 -15.94
N THR A 264 1.73 -3.31 -15.34
CA THR A 264 2.62 -4.19 -14.59
C THR A 264 2.35 -5.65 -14.95
N SER A 265 3.41 -6.41 -15.13
CA SER A 265 3.38 -7.87 -15.06
C SER A 265 4.31 -8.29 -13.96
N GLN A 266 3.77 -8.94 -12.93
CA GLN A 266 4.54 -9.43 -11.80
C GLN A 266 4.14 -10.86 -11.47
N GLY A 267 5.08 -11.63 -10.97
CA GLY A 267 4.75 -12.97 -10.52
C GLY A 267 5.97 -13.78 -10.11
N GLU A 268 5.68 -14.99 -9.71
CA GLU A 268 6.67 -16.00 -9.40
C GLU A 268 6.20 -17.36 -9.89
N ALA A 269 7.13 -18.16 -10.36
CA ALA A 269 6.86 -19.51 -10.83
C ALA A 269 7.82 -20.50 -10.15
N TYR A 270 7.27 -21.63 -9.70
CA TYR A 270 8.06 -22.69 -9.09
C TYR A 270 8.57 -23.62 -10.19
N ILE A 271 9.89 -23.78 -10.27
CA ILE A 271 10.56 -24.64 -11.24
C ILE A 271 11.16 -25.83 -10.49
N GLY A 272 10.51 -26.99 -10.64
CA GLY A 272 10.88 -28.16 -9.86
C GLY A 272 10.70 -27.93 -8.35
N ASP A 273 11.46 -28.64 -7.55
CA ASP A 273 11.32 -28.65 -6.08
C ASP A 273 12.21 -27.61 -5.38
N HIS A 274 13.08 -26.92 -6.13
CA HIS A 274 14.17 -26.14 -5.53
C HIS A 274 14.31 -24.70 -6.04
N PHE A 275 13.60 -24.32 -7.12
CA PHE A 275 13.79 -23.03 -7.73
C PHE A 275 12.47 -22.25 -7.82
N ILE A 276 12.54 -20.98 -7.47
CA ILE A 276 11.48 -19.99 -7.68
C ILE A 276 12.06 -18.89 -8.57
N VAL A 277 11.40 -18.62 -9.67
CA VAL A 277 11.72 -17.49 -10.56
C VAL A 277 10.69 -16.41 -10.37
N ALA A 278 11.12 -15.24 -9.94
CA ALA A 278 10.28 -14.07 -9.82
C ALA A 278 10.52 -13.10 -10.98
N ASN A 279 9.48 -12.41 -11.39
CA ASN A 279 9.55 -11.36 -12.41
C ASN A 279 8.73 -10.14 -12.00
N ALA A 280 9.19 -8.96 -12.42
CA ALA A 280 8.44 -7.73 -12.38
C ALA A 280 8.79 -6.89 -13.60
N ILE A 281 7.82 -6.62 -14.46
CA ILE A 281 7.95 -5.76 -15.63
C ILE A 281 6.98 -4.61 -15.44
N VAL A 282 7.47 -3.39 -15.52
CA VAL A 282 6.67 -2.19 -15.27
C VAL A 282 6.86 -1.21 -16.40
N TYR A 283 5.77 -0.68 -16.89
CA TYR A 283 5.74 0.42 -17.82
C TYR A 283 4.80 1.51 -17.31
N SER A 284 5.32 2.73 -17.16
CA SER A 284 4.55 3.87 -16.70
C SER A 284 4.74 5.05 -17.65
N PHE A 285 3.67 5.79 -17.88
CA PHE A 285 3.71 7.04 -18.62
C PHE A 285 2.64 8.00 -18.10
N GLY A 286 2.83 9.28 -18.29
CA GLY A 286 1.89 10.29 -17.83
C GLY A 286 2.31 11.69 -18.23
N ASN A 287 1.43 12.66 -17.96
CA ASN A 287 1.62 14.08 -18.21
C ASN A 287 1.57 14.83 -16.88
N ASP A 288 2.41 15.86 -16.74
CA ASP A 288 2.44 16.78 -15.58
C ASP A 288 2.48 16.08 -14.21
N ILE A 289 3.23 14.98 -14.16
CA ILE A 289 3.34 14.14 -12.95
C ILE A 289 4.60 14.45 -12.14
N TYR A 290 5.47 15.31 -12.62
CA TYR A 290 6.68 15.73 -11.94
C TYR A 290 6.54 17.16 -11.41
N SER A 291 7.06 17.35 -10.22
CA SER A 291 7.00 18.62 -9.48
C SER A 291 8.15 19.57 -9.78
N TYR A 292 9.09 19.21 -10.63
CA TYR A 292 10.23 20.07 -10.93
C TYR A 292 10.00 20.76 -12.27
N GLU A 293 10.08 22.09 -12.25
CA GLU A 293 10.38 22.84 -13.43
C GLU A 293 11.82 22.49 -13.83
N THR A 294 11.97 21.92 -14.99
CA THR A 294 13.29 21.68 -15.61
C THR A 294 13.75 22.93 -16.34
#